data_159028cb5a0da00231830493a26ed46f
#
_entry.id   159028cb5a0da00231830493a26ed46f
#
_cell.length_a   1.000
_cell.length_b   1.000
_cell.length_c   1.000
_cell.angle_alpha   90.00
_cell.angle_beta   90.00
_cell.angle_gamma   90.00
#
_symmetry.space_group_name_H-M   'P 1'
#
loop_
_entity.id
_entity.type
_entity.pdbx_description
1 polymer ?
#
loop_
_entity_poly.entity_id
_entity_poly.type
_entity_poly.pdbx_seq_one_letter_code
_entity_poly.pdbx_strand_id
1 'polypeptide(L)'
;QLDLFSTDQRVGAGFILWHPKGAIIRNEVEKYEQELILKHGYVLVYTPHIAAERLFEISGHLENFKENMFGAMEVEGARYRPKPMNCPGHIAIYQSQQRSYRDLPIRMAEFGTVYRYERSGVLHGMLRVRGFTQDDAHVFCTPDQVPEEIGRLLDLVDEMLTTFGYPYTIELATRPEKALGAEEEWVQAQDVLARVLNERGKAFEIDEGGGAFYGPKLDFKLIDAIGRKWQGP
;
A
#
# COMPACT_ATOMS: atom_id res chain seq x y z
N GLN A 1 9.65 20.85 -18.69
CA GLN A 1 10.43 20.58 -19.90
C GLN A 1 9.85 19.43 -20.72
N LEU A 2 9.44 18.32 -20.09
CA LEU A 2 8.83 17.18 -20.79
C LEU A 2 7.32 17.28 -20.90
N ASP A 3 6.70 18.19 -20.17
CA ASP A 3 5.24 18.42 -20.14
C ASP A 3 4.45 17.15 -19.76
N LEU A 4 4.87 16.46 -18.70
CA LEU A 4 4.27 15.20 -18.25
C LEU A 4 3.11 15.43 -17.27
N PHE A 5 3.24 16.40 -16.39
CA PHE A 5 2.25 16.72 -15.36
C PHE A 5 2.39 18.17 -14.88
N SER A 6 1.37 18.65 -14.21
CA SER A 6 1.37 19.92 -13.48
C SER A 6 0.58 19.84 -12.18
N THR A 7 0.72 20.89 -11.37
CA THR A 7 -0.14 21.17 -10.21
C THR A 7 -0.84 22.49 -10.45
N ASP A 8 -2.08 22.65 -9.99
CA ASP A 8 -2.85 23.87 -10.10
C ASP A 8 -3.56 24.18 -8.78
N GLN A 9 -3.44 25.41 -8.30
CA GLN A 9 -4.06 25.83 -7.04
C GLN A 9 -5.60 25.71 -7.07
N ARG A 10 -6.22 25.81 -8.23
CA ARG A 10 -7.67 25.65 -8.42
C ARG A 10 -8.12 24.21 -8.20
N VAL A 11 -7.25 23.24 -8.49
CA VAL A 11 -7.49 21.81 -8.23
C VAL A 11 -7.15 21.45 -6.79
N GLY A 12 -6.19 22.17 -6.22
CA GLY A 12 -5.73 21.98 -4.85
C GLY A 12 -4.28 21.47 -4.76
N ALA A 13 -3.61 21.87 -3.68
CA ALA A 13 -2.24 21.44 -3.44
C ALA A 13 -2.14 19.92 -3.20
N GLY A 14 -1.16 19.28 -3.83
CA GLY A 14 -0.93 17.84 -3.70
C GLY A 14 -1.83 16.97 -4.59
N PHE A 15 -2.53 17.54 -5.56
CA PHE A 15 -3.23 16.82 -6.61
C PHE A 15 -2.55 17.03 -7.95
N ILE A 16 -2.23 15.94 -8.63
CA ILE A 16 -1.47 15.95 -9.88
C ILE A 16 -2.40 15.92 -11.08
N LEU A 17 -2.19 16.85 -12.00
CA LEU A 17 -2.81 16.83 -13.32
C LEU A 17 -1.86 16.17 -14.31
N TRP A 18 -2.22 15.01 -14.80
CA TRP A 18 -1.44 14.30 -15.81
C TRP A 18 -1.71 14.86 -17.19
N HIS A 19 -0.66 15.30 -17.89
CA HIS A 19 -0.75 15.76 -19.26
C HIS A 19 -0.69 14.58 -20.25
N PRO A 20 -1.04 14.74 -21.52
CA PRO A 20 -1.16 13.62 -22.46
C PRO A 20 0.07 12.71 -22.52
N LYS A 21 1.28 13.27 -22.53
CA LYS A 21 2.52 12.46 -22.52
C LYS A 21 2.73 11.70 -21.21
N GLY A 22 2.43 12.35 -20.09
CA GLY A 22 2.50 11.70 -18.77
C GLY A 22 1.44 10.62 -18.61
N ALA A 23 0.23 10.85 -19.12
CA ALA A 23 -0.85 9.88 -19.11
C ALA A 23 -0.50 8.61 -19.92
N ILE A 24 0.22 8.75 -21.05
CA ILE A 24 0.70 7.60 -21.83
C ILE A 24 1.69 6.78 -21.00
N ILE A 25 2.70 7.42 -20.39
CA ILE A 25 3.70 6.73 -19.55
C ILE A 25 3.00 6.02 -18.39
N ARG A 26 2.14 6.71 -17.68
CA ARG A 26 1.37 6.14 -16.58
C ARG A 26 0.58 4.90 -17.01
N ASN A 27 -0.14 4.99 -18.12
CA ASN A 27 -0.96 3.90 -18.64
C ASN A 27 -0.11 2.69 -19.05
N GLU A 28 1.09 2.88 -19.63
CA GLU A 28 1.98 1.77 -19.96
C GLU A 28 2.56 1.09 -18.71
N VAL A 29 2.89 1.86 -17.66
CA VAL A 29 3.31 1.32 -16.36
C VAL A 29 2.17 0.52 -15.72
N GLU A 30 0.95 1.10 -15.63
CA GLU A 30 -0.22 0.42 -15.06
C GLU A 30 -0.57 -0.88 -15.80
N LYS A 31 -0.45 -0.92 -17.14
CA LYS A 31 -0.65 -2.15 -17.91
C LYS A 31 0.39 -3.22 -17.58
N TYR A 32 1.66 -2.84 -17.55
CA TYR A 32 2.74 -3.77 -17.20
C TYR A 32 2.52 -4.37 -15.81
N GLU A 33 2.25 -3.54 -14.82
CA GLU A 33 1.99 -3.98 -13.44
C GLU A 33 0.73 -4.85 -13.35
N GLN A 34 -0.33 -4.51 -14.08
CA GLN A 34 -1.53 -5.34 -14.15
C GLN A 34 -1.24 -6.74 -14.71
N GLU A 35 -0.49 -6.83 -15.80
CA GLU A 35 -0.06 -8.11 -16.38
C GLU A 35 0.79 -8.92 -15.39
N LEU A 36 1.72 -8.25 -14.69
CA LEU A 36 2.58 -8.86 -13.69
C LEU A 36 1.78 -9.40 -12.50
N ILE A 37 0.88 -8.61 -11.93
CA ILE A 37 0.01 -8.97 -10.81
C ILE A 37 -0.86 -10.18 -11.17
N LEU A 38 -1.49 -10.18 -12.36
CA LEU A 38 -2.29 -11.32 -12.84
C LEU A 38 -1.45 -12.57 -13.06
N LYS A 39 -0.22 -12.45 -13.60
CA LYS A 39 0.74 -13.54 -13.75
C LYS A 39 1.09 -14.20 -12.41
N HIS A 40 1.19 -13.39 -11.32
CA HIS A 40 1.46 -13.86 -9.97
C HIS A 40 0.21 -14.40 -9.22
N GLY A 41 -0.94 -14.52 -9.91
CA GLY A 41 -2.15 -15.17 -9.41
C GLY A 41 -3.04 -14.29 -8.54
N TYR A 42 -2.92 -12.97 -8.66
CA TYR A 42 -3.86 -12.03 -8.05
C TYR A 42 -5.11 -11.86 -8.92
N VAL A 43 -6.23 -11.54 -8.29
CA VAL A 43 -7.47 -11.15 -8.96
C VAL A 43 -7.70 -9.65 -8.75
N LEU A 44 -8.16 -8.96 -9.80
CA LEU A 44 -8.43 -7.54 -9.71
C LEU A 44 -9.77 -7.27 -9.03
N VAL A 45 -9.77 -6.29 -8.15
CA VAL A 45 -10.96 -5.74 -7.49
C VAL A 45 -10.97 -4.22 -7.64
N TYR A 46 -12.12 -3.59 -7.39
CA TYR A 46 -12.25 -2.13 -7.39
C TYR A 46 -13.10 -1.71 -6.19
N THR A 47 -12.62 -0.73 -5.45
CA THR A 47 -13.33 -0.17 -4.29
C THR A 47 -13.68 1.30 -4.52
N PRO A 48 -14.81 1.79 -3.97
CA PRO A 48 -15.23 3.17 -4.14
C PRO A 48 -14.20 4.16 -3.57
N HIS A 49 -14.05 5.31 -4.21
CA HIS A 49 -13.17 6.40 -3.71
C HIS A 49 -13.71 7.05 -2.43
N ILE A 50 -15.02 7.01 -2.25
CA ILE A 50 -15.74 7.58 -1.10
C ILE A 50 -16.49 6.45 -0.43
N ALA A 51 -16.35 6.33 0.89
CA ALA A 51 -17.05 5.32 1.69
C ALA A 51 -17.68 5.93 2.94
N ALA A 52 -18.68 5.25 3.49
CA ALA A 52 -19.28 5.64 4.76
C ALA A 52 -18.21 5.65 5.87
N GLU A 53 -18.22 6.69 6.73
CA GLU A 53 -17.27 6.87 7.83
C GLU A 53 -17.22 5.64 8.75
N ARG A 54 -18.38 4.96 8.92
CA ARG A 54 -18.48 3.73 9.70
C ARG A 54 -17.51 2.63 9.27
N LEU A 55 -17.17 2.53 7.97
CA LEU A 55 -16.17 1.57 7.49
C LEU A 55 -14.80 1.82 8.14
N PHE A 56 -14.44 3.08 8.29
CA PHE A 56 -13.18 3.51 8.90
C PHE A 56 -13.20 3.48 10.43
N GLU A 57 -14.37 3.53 11.06
CA GLU A 57 -14.54 3.23 12.49
C GLU A 57 -14.27 1.76 12.77
N ILE A 58 -14.94 0.86 12.04
CA ILE A 58 -14.80 -0.60 12.21
C ILE A 58 -13.36 -1.05 11.99
N SER A 59 -12.66 -0.48 11.01
CA SER A 59 -11.28 -0.84 10.68
C SER A 59 -10.22 -0.14 11.54
N GLY A 60 -10.61 0.67 12.52
CA GLY A 60 -9.70 1.40 13.43
C GLY A 60 -8.96 2.58 12.80
N HIS A 61 -9.22 2.91 11.53
CA HIS A 61 -8.55 4.03 10.86
C HIS A 61 -8.93 5.39 11.44
N LEU A 62 -10.17 5.55 11.90
CA LEU A 62 -10.63 6.79 12.54
C LEU A 62 -9.92 7.05 13.88
N GLU A 63 -9.50 6.03 14.59
CA GLU A 63 -8.77 6.15 15.83
C GLU A 63 -7.27 6.36 15.61
N ASN A 64 -6.67 5.54 14.73
CA ASN A 64 -5.21 5.44 14.60
C ASN A 64 -4.62 6.23 13.43
N PHE A 65 -5.47 6.70 12.47
CA PHE A 65 -5.02 7.36 11.25
C PHE A 65 -5.79 8.66 10.92
N LYS A 66 -6.62 9.15 11.85
CA LYS A 66 -7.54 10.28 11.64
C LYS A 66 -6.84 11.56 11.17
N GLU A 67 -5.63 11.83 11.66
CA GLU A 67 -4.88 13.04 11.30
C GLU A 67 -4.49 13.08 9.82
N ASN A 68 -4.40 11.92 9.18
CA ASN A 68 -4.06 11.76 7.77
C ASN A 68 -5.31 11.55 6.88
N MET A 69 -6.51 11.72 7.43
CA MET A 69 -7.75 11.57 6.68
C MET A 69 -8.38 12.93 6.35
N PHE A 70 -8.93 13.06 5.15
CA PHE A 70 -9.79 14.20 4.83
C PHE A 70 -11.02 14.22 5.73
N GLY A 71 -11.56 15.42 5.97
CA GLY A 71 -12.78 15.62 6.74
C GLY A 71 -13.97 14.85 6.18
N ALA A 72 -14.92 14.50 7.04
CA ALA A 72 -16.17 13.87 6.58
C ALA A 72 -17.03 14.87 5.81
N MET A 73 -17.69 14.35 4.79
CA MET A 73 -18.78 15.02 4.07
C MET A 73 -20.10 14.47 4.63
N GLU A 74 -21.04 15.35 4.91
CA GLU A 74 -22.38 14.96 5.33
C GLU A 74 -23.33 14.98 4.13
N VAL A 75 -23.98 13.86 3.87
CA VAL A 75 -24.94 13.69 2.78
C VAL A 75 -26.14 12.94 3.34
N GLU A 76 -27.32 13.57 3.31
CA GLU A 76 -28.60 12.97 3.77
C GLU A 76 -28.53 12.40 5.21
N GLY A 77 -27.80 13.08 6.11
CA GLY A 77 -27.60 12.66 7.49
C GLY A 77 -26.59 11.55 7.71
N ALA A 78 -25.94 11.06 6.66
CA ALA A 78 -24.84 10.08 6.73
C ALA A 78 -23.50 10.75 6.47
N ARG A 79 -22.45 10.25 7.11
CA ARG A 79 -21.09 10.78 6.98
C ARG A 79 -20.25 9.89 6.06
N TYR A 80 -19.58 10.50 5.11
CA TYR A 80 -18.72 9.86 4.13
C TYR A 80 -17.32 10.48 4.14
N ARG A 81 -16.31 9.69 3.79
CA ARG A 81 -14.92 10.17 3.62
C ARG A 81 -14.29 9.62 2.35
N PRO A 82 -13.40 10.39 1.71
CA PRO A 82 -12.44 9.82 0.76
C PRO A 82 -11.59 8.75 1.46
N LYS A 83 -11.36 7.62 0.80
CA LYS A 83 -10.57 6.52 1.37
C LYS A 83 -9.10 6.90 1.51
N PRO A 84 -8.47 6.74 2.70
CA PRO A 84 -7.03 6.95 2.88
C PRO A 84 -6.21 5.71 2.54
N MET A 85 -6.85 4.55 2.51
CA MET A 85 -6.31 3.22 2.22
C MET A 85 -7.38 2.35 1.56
N ASN A 86 -6.95 1.31 0.83
CA ASN A 86 -7.85 0.37 0.15
C ASN A 86 -8.24 -0.82 1.05
N CYS A 87 -7.45 -1.11 2.10
CA CYS A 87 -7.61 -2.26 3.00
C CYS A 87 -9.05 -2.49 3.48
N PRO A 88 -9.78 -1.49 4.00
CA PRO A 88 -11.15 -1.71 4.47
C PRO A 88 -12.10 -2.18 3.36
N GLY A 89 -11.90 -1.70 2.14
CA GLY A 89 -12.68 -2.10 0.97
C GLY A 89 -12.41 -3.56 0.56
N HIS A 90 -11.14 -3.97 0.51
CA HIS A 90 -10.76 -5.35 0.21
C HIS A 90 -11.29 -6.33 1.28
N ILE A 91 -11.23 -5.95 2.55
CA ILE A 91 -11.81 -6.76 3.64
C ILE A 91 -13.33 -6.86 3.48
N ALA A 92 -14.02 -5.78 3.11
CA ALA A 92 -15.45 -5.82 2.85
C ALA A 92 -15.80 -6.76 1.68
N ILE A 93 -15.00 -6.77 0.60
CA ILE A 93 -15.15 -7.72 -0.51
C ILE A 93 -14.91 -9.16 -0.01
N TYR A 94 -13.86 -9.39 0.78
CA TYR A 94 -13.60 -10.71 1.36
C TYR A 94 -14.78 -11.20 2.20
N GLN A 95 -15.36 -10.36 3.03
CA GLN A 95 -16.49 -10.65 3.90
C GLN A 95 -17.85 -10.77 3.18
N SER A 96 -17.95 -10.32 1.94
CA SER A 96 -19.20 -10.34 1.17
C SER A 96 -19.70 -11.75 0.84
N GLN A 97 -18.85 -12.76 0.98
CA GLN A 97 -19.15 -14.17 0.72
C GLN A 97 -18.68 -15.03 1.90
N GLN A 98 -19.40 -16.10 2.18
CA GLN A 98 -18.96 -17.12 3.11
C GLN A 98 -17.79 -17.89 2.48
N ARG A 99 -16.66 -17.97 3.21
CA ARG A 99 -15.43 -18.59 2.73
C ARG A 99 -14.98 -19.71 3.65
N SER A 100 -14.36 -20.73 3.07
CA SER A 100 -13.72 -21.83 3.77
C SER A 100 -12.20 -21.60 3.80
N TYR A 101 -11.51 -22.20 4.79
CA TYR A 101 -10.05 -22.24 4.80
C TYR A 101 -9.46 -22.89 3.52
N ARG A 102 -10.27 -23.71 2.81
CA ARG A 102 -9.88 -24.36 1.54
C ARG A 102 -9.84 -23.39 0.37
N ASP A 103 -10.48 -22.23 0.51
CA ASP A 103 -10.47 -21.17 -0.52
C ASP A 103 -9.19 -20.33 -0.46
N LEU A 104 -8.41 -20.48 0.62
CA LEU A 104 -7.19 -19.71 0.85
C LEU A 104 -5.95 -20.38 0.23
N PRO A 105 -4.99 -19.61 -0.24
CA PRO A 105 -4.91 -18.15 -0.15
C PRO A 105 -5.75 -17.44 -1.23
N ILE A 106 -6.33 -16.29 -0.87
CA ILE A 106 -7.02 -15.39 -1.80
C ILE A 106 -6.18 -14.12 -1.94
N ARG A 107 -5.79 -13.78 -3.15
CA ARG A 107 -4.96 -12.61 -3.47
C ARG A 107 -5.80 -11.62 -4.27
N MET A 108 -6.10 -10.46 -3.68
CA MET A 108 -6.85 -9.38 -4.32
C MET A 108 -5.92 -8.21 -4.57
N ALA A 109 -5.99 -7.59 -5.74
CA ALA A 109 -5.23 -6.41 -6.10
C ALA A 109 -6.11 -5.32 -6.70
N GLU A 110 -5.74 -4.06 -6.50
CA GLU A 110 -6.44 -2.89 -7.01
C GLU A 110 -5.42 -1.81 -7.40
N PHE A 111 -5.60 -1.18 -8.56
CA PHE A 111 -5.00 0.13 -8.82
C PHE A 111 -5.84 1.19 -8.10
N GLY A 112 -5.68 1.22 -6.78
CA GLY A 112 -6.54 1.97 -5.88
C GLY A 112 -6.05 3.39 -5.63
N THR A 113 -6.84 4.37 -6.06
CA THR A 113 -6.56 5.78 -5.74
C THR A 113 -7.00 6.07 -4.32
N VAL A 114 -6.08 6.58 -3.51
CA VAL A 114 -6.29 6.95 -2.11
C VAL A 114 -6.04 8.45 -1.90
N TYR A 115 -6.61 8.98 -0.82
CA TYR A 115 -6.59 10.40 -0.51
C TYR A 115 -6.15 10.59 0.94
N ARG A 116 -4.97 11.22 1.12
CA ARG A 116 -4.40 11.48 2.43
C ARG A 116 -4.28 12.96 2.71
N TYR A 117 -4.71 13.38 3.87
CA TYR A 117 -4.51 14.75 4.33
C TYR A 117 -3.06 14.94 4.73
N GLU A 118 -2.24 15.31 3.76
CA GLU A 118 -0.85 15.71 4.00
C GLU A 118 -0.80 17.21 4.25
N ARG A 119 -0.03 17.64 5.26
CA ARG A 119 0.17 19.06 5.53
C ARG A 119 0.89 19.73 4.36
N SER A 120 0.53 20.98 4.06
CA SER A 120 1.09 21.70 2.89
C SER A 120 2.62 21.76 2.92
N GLY A 121 3.24 21.90 4.09
CA GLY A 121 4.69 22.01 4.24
C GLY A 121 5.49 20.72 3.94
N VAL A 122 4.81 19.57 3.80
CA VAL A 122 5.49 18.31 3.49
C VAL A 122 5.26 17.86 2.03
N LEU A 123 4.42 18.57 1.28
CA LEU A 123 4.16 18.25 -0.12
C LEU A 123 5.42 18.47 -0.97
N HIS A 124 5.75 17.49 -1.82
CA HIS A 124 6.96 17.57 -2.64
C HIS A 124 6.77 16.90 -4.01
N GLY A 125 6.56 17.72 -5.04
CA GLY A 125 6.42 17.26 -6.42
C GLY A 125 5.39 16.14 -6.57
N MET A 126 5.81 15.01 -7.16
CA MET A 126 5.03 13.77 -7.23
C MET A 126 5.34 12.79 -6.09
N LEU A 127 6.37 13.07 -5.27
CA LEU A 127 6.86 12.14 -4.25
C LEU A 127 6.03 12.18 -2.96
N ARG A 128 5.40 13.32 -2.66
CA ARG A 128 4.46 13.45 -1.54
C ARG A 128 3.27 14.31 -1.91
N VAL A 129 2.16 13.65 -2.11
CA VAL A 129 0.92 14.18 -2.69
C VAL A 129 -0.28 13.83 -1.81
N ARG A 130 -1.44 14.45 -2.07
CA ARG A 130 -2.69 14.18 -1.35
C ARG A 130 -3.60 13.18 -2.02
N GLY A 131 -3.39 12.93 -3.31
CA GLY A 131 -4.12 11.93 -4.08
C GLY A 131 -3.16 11.16 -4.97
N PHE A 132 -3.11 9.85 -4.85
CA PHE A 132 -2.25 8.97 -5.62
C PHE A 132 -2.85 7.58 -5.78
N THR A 133 -2.42 6.89 -6.82
CA THR A 133 -2.85 5.52 -7.11
C THR A 133 -1.75 4.55 -6.68
N GLN A 134 -2.16 3.48 -6.00
CA GLN A 134 -1.30 2.39 -5.58
C GLN A 134 -1.71 1.12 -6.32
N ASP A 135 -0.73 0.31 -6.69
CA ASP A 135 -0.87 -1.09 -7.05
C ASP A 135 -1.01 -1.93 -5.77
N ASP A 136 -2.07 -1.68 -5.02
CA ASP A 136 -2.29 -2.22 -3.67
C ASP A 136 -2.88 -3.62 -3.73
N ALA A 137 -2.37 -4.52 -2.90
CA ALA A 137 -2.83 -5.89 -2.85
C ALA A 137 -3.02 -6.39 -1.41
N HIS A 138 -3.99 -7.28 -1.21
CA HIS A 138 -4.26 -7.94 0.06
C HIS A 138 -4.34 -9.45 -0.16
N VAL A 139 -3.55 -10.18 0.63
CA VAL A 139 -3.53 -11.64 0.63
C VAL A 139 -4.19 -12.14 1.90
N PHE A 140 -5.27 -12.91 1.73
CA PHE A 140 -5.94 -13.60 2.82
C PHE A 140 -5.45 -15.03 2.82
N CYS A 141 -4.77 -15.45 3.88
CA CYS A 141 -4.14 -16.76 3.97
C CYS A 141 -4.18 -17.30 5.41
N THR A 142 -3.92 -18.60 5.57
CA THR A 142 -3.72 -19.21 6.89
C THR A 142 -2.31 -18.96 7.40
N PRO A 143 -2.04 -19.02 8.72
CA PRO A 143 -0.70 -18.79 9.27
C PRO A 143 0.41 -19.65 8.66
N ASP A 144 0.11 -20.89 8.32
CA ASP A 144 1.04 -21.83 7.67
C ASP A 144 1.37 -21.47 6.21
N GLN A 145 0.49 -20.70 5.54
CA GLN A 145 0.70 -20.21 4.18
C GLN A 145 1.53 -18.91 4.12
N VAL A 146 1.64 -18.16 5.23
CA VAL A 146 2.31 -16.85 5.27
C VAL A 146 3.74 -16.90 4.71
N PRO A 147 4.61 -17.86 5.07
CA PRO A 147 5.98 -17.87 4.55
C PRO A 147 6.04 -18.00 3.03
N GLU A 148 5.18 -18.85 2.43
CA GLU A 148 5.11 -19.01 0.98
C GLU A 148 4.60 -17.74 0.30
N GLU A 149 3.55 -17.11 0.85
CA GLU A 149 2.98 -15.89 0.30
C GLU A 149 3.96 -14.72 0.35
N ILE A 150 4.70 -14.55 1.45
CA ILE A 150 5.79 -13.56 1.54
C ILE A 150 6.86 -13.85 0.49
N GLY A 151 7.23 -15.11 0.32
CA GLY A 151 8.18 -15.51 -0.72
C GLY A 151 7.73 -15.13 -2.13
N ARG A 152 6.46 -15.38 -2.48
CA ARG A 152 5.86 -15.00 -3.77
C ARG A 152 5.83 -13.47 -3.96
N LEU A 153 5.54 -12.73 -2.89
CA LEU A 153 5.54 -11.27 -2.92
C LEU A 153 6.96 -10.72 -3.18
N LEU A 154 7.98 -11.31 -2.54
CA LEU A 154 9.37 -10.95 -2.81
C LEU A 154 9.76 -11.19 -4.28
N ASP A 155 9.31 -12.31 -4.88
CA ASP A 155 9.56 -12.61 -6.30
C ASP A 155 8.89 -11.57 -7.22
N LEU A 156 7.66 -11.16 -6.91
CA LEU A 156 6.93 -10.12 -7.65
C LEU A 156 7.66 -8.77 -7.58
N VAL A 157 8.06 -8.35 -6.38
CA VAL A 157 8.78 -7.09 -6.17
C VAL A 157 10.13 -7.10 -6.88
N ASP A 158 10.86 -8.22 -6.83
CA ASP A 158 12.13 -8.37 -7.56
C ASP A 158 11.95 -8.24 -9.08
N GLU A 159 10.93 -8.90 -9.64
CA GLU A 159 10.65 -8.83 -11.08
C GLU A 159 10.29 -7.39 -11.50
N MET A 160 9.46 -6.71 -10.71
CA MET A 160 9.06 -5.33 -10.96
C MET A 160 10.24 -4.37 -10.89
N LEU A 161 10.97 -4.37 -9.77
CA LEU A 161 12.08 -3.42 -9.57
C LEU A 161 13.25 -3.66 -10.54
N THR A 162 13.50 -4.92 -10.91
CA THR A 162 14.49 -5.27 -11.94
C THR A 162 14.09 -4.73 -13.30
N THR A 163 12.83 -4.83 -13.67
CA THR A 163 12.31 -4.29 -14.95
C THR A 163 12.48 -2.77 -15.03
N PHE A 164 12.24 -2.06 -13.95
CA PHE A 164 12.44 -0.61 -13.89
C PHE A 164 13.91 -0.20 -13.65
N GLY A 165 14.79 -1.15 -13.34
CA GLY A 165 16.22 -0.90 -13.11
C GLY A 165 16.53 -0.14 -11.83
N TYR A 166 15.68 -0.24 -10.80
CA TYR A 166 15.89 0.42 -9.52
C TYR A 166 16.68 -0.47 -8.55
N PRO A 167 17.88 -0.03 -8.09
CA PRO A 167 18.52 -0.65 -6.94
C PRO A 167 17.69 -0.32 -5.67
N TYR A 168 17.63 -1.29 -4.75
CA TYR A 168 16.89 -1.12 -3.51
C TYR A 168 17.57 -1.78 -2.31
N THR A 169 17.19 -1.37 -1.11
CA THR A 169 17.50 -2.04 0.16
C THR A 169 16.21 -2.44 0.85
N ILE A 170 16.26 -3.47 1.70
CA ILE A 170 15.11 -3.94 2.47
C ILE A 170 15.30 -3.54 3.93
N GLU A 171 14.26 -2.99 4.54
CA GLU A 171 14.18 -2.73 5.97
C GLU A 171 13.01 -3.54 6.55
N LEU A 172 13.27 -4.28 7.63
CA LEU A 172 12.23 -4.95 8.41
C LEU A 172 11.83 -4.01 9.55
N ALA A 173 10.65 -3.42 9.40
CA ALA A 173 10.11 -2.48 10.36
C ALA A 173 9.35 -3.20 11.48
N THR A 174 9.79 -2.96 12.72
CA THR A 174 9.31 -3.67 13.92
C THR A 174 8.18 -2.92 14.61
N ARG A 175 7.71 -3.46 15.75
CA ARG A 175 6.56 -2.98 16.49
C ARG A 175 6.74 -1.52 16.94
N PRO A 176 5.82 -0.61 16.58
CA PRO A 176 5.83 0.78 17.08
C PRO A 176 5.30 0.86 18.52
N GLU A 177 5.51 2.01 19.19
CA GLU A 177 5.00 2.26 20.53
C GLU A 177 3.48 2.09 20.63
N LYS A 178 2.75 2.60 19.62
CA LYS A 178 1.29 2.42 19.49
C LYS A 178 1.00 1.33 18.48
N ALA A 179 0.73 0.12 18.94
CA ALA A 179 0.47 -1.04 18.11
C ALA A 179 -0.76 -1.81 18.62
N LEU A 180 -1.50 -2.41 17.69
CA LEU A 180 -2.57 -3.36 17.98
C LEU A 180 -2.01 -4.77 18.14
N GLY A 181 -2.73 -5.63 18.88
CA GLY A 181 -2.35 -7.04 19.09
C GLY A 181 -1.34 -7.26 20.22
N ALA A 182 -1.17 -8.53 20.59
CA ALA A 182 -0.24 -8.93 21.62
C ALA A 182 1.21 -8.88 21.13
N GLU A 183 2.16 -8.72 22.07
CA GLU A 183 3.58 -8.67 21.74
C GLU A 183 4.07 -9.96 21.10
N GLU A 184 3.58 -11.09 21.57
CA GLU A 184 3.92 -12.42 21.04
C GLU A 184 3.53 -12.58 19.57
N GLU A 185 2.39 -12.03 19.14
CA GLU A 185 1.94 -12.05 17.75
C GLU A 185 2.88 -11.21 16.86
N TRP A 186 3.36 -10.08 17.37
CA TRP A 186 4.34 -9.25 16.70
C TRP A 186 5.68 -9.95 16.52
N VAL A 187 6.18 -10.56 17.58
CA VAL A 187 7.43 -11.34 17.54
C VAL A 187 7.33 -12.46 16.53
N GLN A 188 6.25 -13.25 16.56
CA GLN A 188 6.03 -14.33 15.59
C GLN A 188 6.00 -13.82 14.14
N ALA A 189 5.30 -12.72 13.89
CA ALA A 189 5.21 -12.15 12.56
C ALA A 189 6.58 -11.63 12.07
N GLN A 190 7.34 -10.94 12.92
CA GLN A 190 8.69 -10.47 12.61
C GLN A 190 9.65 -11.64 12.33
N ASP A 191 9.60 -12.69 13.13
CA ASP A 191 10.43 -13.90 12.96
C ASP A 191 10.14 -14.58 11.62
N VAL A 192 8.87 -14.65 11.20
CA VAL A 192 8.49 -15.18 9.88
C VAL A 192 9.09 -14.35 8.77
N LEU A 193 8.97 -13.02 8.82
CA LEU A 193 9.53 -12.11 7.81
C LEU A 193 11.06 -12.25 7.73
N ALA A 194 11.75 -12.20 8.87
CA ALA A 194 13.21 -12.34 8.94
C ALA A 194 13.68 -13.70 8.40
N ARG A 195 12.98 -14.78 8.77
CA ARG A 195 13.29 -16.14 8.29
C ARG A 195 13.18 -16.23 6.78
N VAL A 196 12.08 -15.76 6.19
CA VAL A 196 11.87 -15.82 4.73
C VAL A 196 12.94 -15.01 3.98
N LEU A 197 13.32 -13.83 4.49
CA LEU A 197 14.40 -13.05 3.90
C LEU A 197 15.73 -13.79 3.93
N ASN A 198 16.08 -14.40 5.08
CA ASN A 198 17.32 -15.18 5.24
C ASN A 198 17.34 -16.41 4.33
N GLU A 199 16.24 -17.17 4.24
CA GLU A 199 16.10 -18.35 3.38
C GLU A 199 16.28 -17.99 1.88
N ARG A 200 15.91 -16.77 1.51
CA ARG A 200 16.07 -16.24 0.15
C ARG A 200 17.38 -15.48 -0.07
N GLY A 201 18.26 -15.43 0.90
CA GLY A 201 19.55 -14.74 0.82
C GLY A 201 19.42 -13.22 0.66
N LYS A 202 18.32 -12.63 1.10
CA LYS A 202 18.08 -11.20 1.04
C LYS A 202 18.68 -10.51 2.27
N ALA A 203 19.59 -9.57 2.05
CA ALA A 203 20.09 -8.71 3.12
C ALA A 203 19.02 -7.67 3.50
N PHE A 204 18.89 -7.41 4.80
CA PHE A 204 17.97 -6.42 5.33
C PHE A 204 18.53 -5.73 6.57
N GLU A 205 18.01 -4.54 6.85
CA GLU A 205 18.28 -3.76 8.07
C GLU A 205 17.03 -3.79 8.95
N ILE A 206 17.19 -3.61 10.27
CA ILE A 206 16.06 -3.47 11.20
C ILE A 206 15.71 -1.99 11.34
N ASP A 207 14.45 -1.65 11.10
CA ASP A 207 13.86 -0.34 11.40
C ASP A 207 13.03 -0.46 12.68
N GLU A 208 13.66 -0.14 13.82
CA GLU A 208 13.02 -0.27 15.13
C GLU A 208 11.84 0.71 15.27
N GLY A 209 10.66 0.17 15.53
CA GLY A 209 9.45 0.95 15.73
C GLY A 209 8.82 1.51 14.45
N GLY A 210 9.37 1.19 13.26
CA GLY A 210 8.88 1.67 11.97
C GLY A 210 7.65 0.94 11.43
N GLY A 211 7.19 -0.11 12.09
CA GLY A 211 6.04 -0.92 11.67
C GLY A 211 4.73 -0.12 11.60
N ALA A 212 3.75 -0.65 10.90
CA ALA A 212 2.40 -0.09 10.91
C ALA A 212 1.72 -0.40 12.25
N PHE A 213 0.71 0.36 12.63
CA PHE A 213 0.02 0.13 13.92
C PHE A 213 -0.61 -1.28 14.04
N TYR A 214 -0.83 -1.96 12.91
CA TYR A 214 -1.48 -3.27 12.82
C TYR A 214 -0.53 -4.44 12.54
N GLY A 215 0.75 -4.21 12.21
CA GLY A 215 1.70 -5.30 11.94
C GLY A 215 3.09 -4.83 11.50
N PRO A 216 4.09 -5.72 11.57
CA PRO A 216 5.41 -5.47 11.01
C PRO A 216 5.33 -5.39 9.48
N LYS A 217 6.32 -4.79 8.86
CA LYS A 217 6.37 -4.65 7.40
C LYS A 217 7.79 -4.76 6.86
N LEU A 218 7.89 -5.10 5.59
CA LEU A 218 9.12 -4.97 4.81
C LEU A 218 9.02 -3.71 3.97
N ASP A 219 9.92 -2.77 4.19
CA ASP A 219 10.05 -1.57 3.40
C ASP A 219 11.16 -1.74 2.36
N PHE A 220 10.80 -1.56 1.09
CA PHE A 220 11.78 -1.52 0.00
C PHE A 220 12.16 -0.08 -0.24
N LYS A 221 13.41 0.28 0.05
CA LYS A 221 13.92 1.64 -0.15
C LYS A 221 14.60 1.72 -1.50
N LEU A 222 13.95 2.38 -2.44
CA LEU A 222 14.51 2.64 -3.78
C LEU A 222 15.64 3.66 -3.68
N ILE A 223 16.72 3.43 -4.43
CA ILE A 223 17.87 4.32 -4.48
C ILE A 223 17.84 5.08 -5.80
N ASP A 224 17.74 6.40 -5.74
CA ASP A 224 17.75 7.24 -6.94
C ASP A 224 19.18 7.45 -7.51
N ALA A 225 19.27 8.06 -8.67
CA ALA A 225 20.53 8.29 -9.39
C ALA A 225 21.56 9.13 -8.61
N ILE A 226 21.18 9.80 -7.54
CA ILE A 226 22.08 10.59 -6.68
C ILE A 226 22.21 9.98 -5.27
N GLY A 227 21.78 8.73 -5.10
CA GLY A 227 21.98 7.95 -3.89
C GLY A 227 20.97 8.21 -2.75
N ARG A 228 19.85 8.90 -3.00
CA ARG A 228 18.82 9.11 -1.97
C ARG A 228 17.90 7.91 -1.89
N LYS A 229 17.54 7.52 -0.67
CA LYS A 229 16.57 6.44 -0.41
C LYS A 229 15.14 7.01 -0.45
N TRP A 230 14.24 6.32 -1.14
CA TRP A 230 12.82 6.63 -1.22
C TRP A 230 11.99 5.41 -0.83
N GLN A 231 10.85 5.65 -0.18
CA GLN A 231 9.90 4.58 0.10
C GLN A 231 9.40 4.00 -1.22
N GLY A 232 9.59 2.70 -1.40
CA GLY A 232 9.10 1.90 -2.52
C GLY A 232 7.87 1.06 -2.16
N PRO A 233 7.73 -0.11 -2.80
CA PRO A 233 6.64 -1.05 -2.52
C PRO A 233 6.57 -1.47 -1.06
#